data_a334e5ca13057fa7dbd8b343d0b735e1
#
_entry.id   a334e5ca13057fa7dbd8b343d0b735e1
#
_cell.length_a   1.000
_cell.length_b   1.000
_cell.length_c   1.000
_cell.angle_alpha   90.00
_cell.angle_beta   90.00
_cell.angle_gamma   90.00
#
_symmetry.space_group_name_H-M   'P 1'
#
loop_
_entity.id
_entity.type
_entity.pdbx_description
1 polymer ?
#
loop_
_entity_poly.entity_id
_entity_poly.type
_entity_poly.pdbx_seq_one_letter_code
_entity_poly.pdbx_strand_id
1 'polypeptide(L)'
;MLFKALAEQDGGDFSLMERTLPPGGRRPPPHRHTNCSEAYFVLDGLVSVIVEGEELTVGPAGFVLVPRGTGHTFGNPADREARLLVIHAPAMDAYFAALHDLWHREEAPSPDEERALMARFGMEPA
;
A
#
# COMPACT_ATOMS: atom_id res chain seq x y z
N MET A 1 -8.23 -6.91 0.09
CA MET A 1 -7.10 -7.01 1.05
C MET A 1 -7.31 -8.22 1.96
N LEU A 2 -6.29 -9.01 2.13
CA LEU A 2 -6.31 -10.17 3.02
C LEU A 2 -5.14 -10.06 3.99
N PHE A 3 -5.43 -9.80 5.26
CA PHE A 3 -4.38 -9.72 6.28
C PHE A 3 -3.89 -11.11 6.67
N LYS A 4 -2.57 -11.27 6.68
CA LYS A 4 -1.89 -12.50 7.10
C LYS A 4 -1.21 -12.37 8.45
N ALA A 5 -0.83 -11.15 8.84
CA ALA A 5 -0.30 -10.85 10.16
C ALA A 5 -0.74 -9.46 10.59
N LEU A 6 -1.21 -9.36 11.82
CA LEU A 6 -1.76 -8.14 12.42
C LEU A 6 -0.90 -7.69 13.61
N ALA A 7 -0.94 -6.39 13.91
CA ALA A 7 -0.22 -5.81 15.03
C ALA A 7 -0.51 -6.52 16.36
N GLU A 8 -1.76 -6.90 16.60
CA GLU A 8 -2.15 -7.57 17.86
C GLU A 8 -1.49 -8.95 18.05
N GLN A 9 -0.99 -9.56 16.97
CA GLN A 9 -0.38 -10.90 17.01
C GLN A 9 1.12 -10.84 17.33
N ASP A 10 1.79 -9.73 17.01
CA ASP A 10 3.24 -9.61 17.10
C ASP A 10 3.73 -8.39 17.91
N GLY A 11 2.83 -7.72 18.61
CA GLY A 11 3.18 -6.53 19.39
C GLY A 11 3.35 -5.26 18.56
N GLY A 12 2.95 -5.27 17.28
CA GLY A 12 3.03 -4.11 16.42
C GLY A 12 4.32 -4.02 15.61
N ASP A 13 5.15 -5.05 15.61
CA ASP A 13 6.45 -5.04 14.92
C ASP A 13 6.28 -5.00 13.39
N PHE A 14 5.28 -5.68 12.87
CA PHE A 14 4.96 -5.64 11.44
C PHE A 14 3.51 -6.02 11.19
N SER A 15 3.03 -5.67 10.00
CA SER A 15 1.79 -6.23 9.43
C SER A 15 2.08 -6.73 8.02
N LEU A 16 1.34 -7.74 7.59
CA LEU A 16 1.48 -8.36 6.29
C LEU A 16 0.10 -8.59 5.71
N MET A 17 -0.11 -8.10 4.49
CA MET A 17 -1.36 -8.34 3.78
C MET A 17 -1.09 -8.78 2.34
N GLU A 18 -2.01 -9.57 1.78
CA GLU A 18 -2.05 -9.84 0.36
C GLU A 18 -3.03 -8.88 -0.29
N ARG A 19 -2.61 -8.25 -1.38
CA ARG A 19 -3.46 -7.40 -2.19
C ARG A 19 -3.60 -7.96 -3.59
N THR A 20 -4.81 -7.83 -4.12
CA THR A 20 -5.10 -8.10 -5.52
C THR A 20 -5.39 -6.76 -6.19
N LEU A 21 -4.64 -6.46 -7.26
CA LEU A 21 -4.77 -5.23 -8.01
C LEU A 21 -5.46 -5.53 -9.35
N PRO A 22 -6.66 -5.02 -9.57
CA PRO A 22 -7.33 -5.20 -10.86
C PRO A 22 -6.59 -4.43 -11.97
N PRO A 23 -6.74 -4.84 -13.23
CA PRO A 23 -6.19 -4.08 -14.36
C PRO A 23 -6.76 -2.66 -14.38
N GLY A 24 -5.90 -1.67 -14.60
CA GLY A 24 -6.33 -0.28 -14.64
C GLY A 24 -6.92 0.23 -13.33
N GLY A 25 -6.66 -0.48 -12.25
CA GLY A 25 -7.11 -0.11 -10.92
C GLY A 25 -6.51 1.21 -10.45
N ARG A 26 -7.15 1.77 -9.43
CA ARG A 26 -6.76 3.04 -8.86
C ARG A 26 -5.35 2.97 -8.25
N ARG A 27 -4.52 3.96 -8.57
CA ARG A 27 -3.23 4.15 -7.92
C ARG A 27 -3.44 5.09 -6.72
N PRO A 28 -2.95 4.74 -5.50
CA PRO A 28 -3.04 5.66 -4.38
C PRO A 28 -2.31 6.97 -4.67
N PRO A 29 -2.70 8.09 -4.05
CA PRO A 29 -1.94 9.32 -4.17
C PRO A 29 -0.48 9.11 -3.74
N PRO A 30 0.50 9.71 -4.44
CA PRO A 30 1.89 9.64 -3.99
C PRO A 30 2.03 10.12 -2.55
N HIS A 31 2.72 9.34 -1.72
CA HIS A 31 2.85 9.62 -0.30
C HIS A 31 4.16 9.06 0.25
N ARG A 32 4.50 9.45 1.47
CA ARG A 32 5.59 8.87 2.24
C ARG A 32 5.09 8.48 3.63
N HIS A 33 5.62 7.36 4.13
CA HIS A 33 5.39 6.98 5.51
C HIS A 33 6.47 7.58 6.38
N THR A 34 6.09 8.33 7.42
CA THR A 34 7.06 8.99 8.29
C THR A 34 7.60 8.07 9.38
N ASN A 35 6.90 6.98 9.68
CA ASN A 35 7.19 6.14 10.84
C ASN A 35 7.22 4.64 10.56
N CYS A 36 7.22 4.22 9.29
CA CYS A 36 7.40 2.82 8.95
C CYS A 36 8.11 2.65 7.62
N SER A 37 8.71 1.48 7.43
CA SER A 37 9.18 1.02 6.12
C SER A 37 8.09 0.15 5.48
N GLU A 38 8.06 0.11 4.16
CA GLU A 38 7.11 -0.67 3.39
C GLU A 38 7.87 -1.54 2.38
N ALA A 39 7.40 -2.76 2.16
CA ALA A 39 7.99 -3.64 1.18
C ALA A 39 6.90 -4.33 0.37
N TYR A 40 7.19 -4.58 -0.91
CA TYR A 40 6.31 -5.30 -1.82
C TYR A 40 7.01 -6.56 -2.30
N PHE A 41 6.30 -7.68 -2.27
CA PHE A 41 6.75 -8.94 -2.87
C PHE A 41 5.67 -9.41 -3.83
N VAL A 42 5.99 -9.47 -5.13
CA VAL A 42 5.02 -9.82 -6.17
C VAL A 42 4.84 -11.33 -6.25
N LEU A 43 3.58 -11.78 -6.19
CA LEU A 43 3.21 -13.18 -6.30
C LEU A 43 2.85 -13.54 -7.74
N ASP A 44 2.10 -12.68 -8.42
CA ASP A 44 1.65 -12.92 -9.79
C ASP A 44 1.35 -11.58 -10.48
N GLY A 45 1.51 -11.54 -11.80
CA GLY A 45 1.29 -10.34 -12.60
C GLY A 45 2.43 -9.34 -12.50
N LEU A 46 2.15 -8.09 -12.85
CA LEU A 46 3.13 -7.00 -12.85
C LEU A 46 2.69 -5.90 -11.89
N VAL A 47 3.63 -5.34 -11.15
CA VAL A 47 3.38 -4.20 -10.27
C VAL A 47 4.34 -3.08 -10.64
N SER A 48 3.79 -1.90 -10.87
CA SER A 48 4.57 -0.68 -11.08
C SER A 48 4.68 0.04 -9.74
N VAL A 49 5.90 0.32 -9.32
CA VAL A 49 6.17 1.12 -8.12
C VAL A 49 6.92 2.36 -8.55
N ILE A 50 6.40 3.53 -8.22
CA ILE A 50 7.07 4.81 -8.46
C ILE A 50 7.69 5.24 -7.13
N VAL A 51 9.03 5.32 -7.11
CA VAL A 51 9.80 5.65 -5.92
C VAL A 51 10.61 6.90 -6.22
N GLU A 52 10.35 7.99 -5.50
CA GLU A 52 10.98 9.30 -5.72
C GLU A 52 10.93 9.72 -7.20
N GLY A 53 9.76 9.50 -7.84
CA GLY A 53 9.52 9.85 -9.24
C GLY A 53 10.07 8.85 -10.26
N GLU A 54 10.79 7.82 -9.84
CA GLU A 54 11.36 6.80 -10.73
C GLU A 54 10.48 5.55 -10.73
N GLU A 55 10.05 5.11 -11.93
CA GLU A 55 9.18 3.95 -12.07
C GLU A 55 9.98 2.65 -12.19
N LEU A 56 9.59 1.67 -11.36
CA LEU A 56 10.10 0.31 -11.40
C LEU A 56 8.93 -0.61 -11.70
N THR A 57 9.08 -1.50 -12.69
CA THR A 57 8.09 -2.54 -12.96
C THR A 57 8.65 -3.89 -12.53
N VAL A 58 7.90 -4.59 -11.69
CA VAL A 58 8.35 -5.80 -11.00
C VAL A 58 7.38 -6.94 -11.29
N GLY A 59 7.93 -8.09 -11.66
CA GLY A 59 7.18 -9.33 -11.90
C GLY A 59 7.24 -10.30 -10.73
N PRO A 60 6.73 -11.54 -10.92
CA PRO A 60 6.68 -12.57 -9.86
C PRO A 60 8.03 -12.81 -9.20
N ALA A 61 8.01 -12.94 -7.88
CA ALA A 61 9.18 -13.06 -7.01
C ALA A 61 10.04 -11.78 -6.92
N GLY A 62 9.64 -10.70 -7.59
CA GLY A 62 10.30 -9.42 -7.47
C GLY A 62 9.98 -8.75 -6.12
N PHE A 63 10.93 -7.99 -5.61
CA PHE A 63 10.84 -7.35 -4.29
C PHE A 63 11.27 -5.89 -4.39
N VAL A 64 10.48 -5.01 -3.76
CA VAL A 64 10.82 -3.59 -3.66
C VAL A 64 10.72 -3.17 -2.20
N LEU A 65 11.79 -2.58 -1.68
CA LEU A 65 11.81 -1.98 -0.36
C LEU A 65 11.66 -0.47 -0.49
N VAL A 66 10.70 0.08 0.22
CA VAL A 66 10.48 1.53 0.32
C VAL A 66 10.83 1.95 1.75
N PRO A 67 12.02 2.52 1.97
CA PRO A 67 12.41 2.97 3.30
C PRO A 67 11.51 4.09 3.82
N ARG A 68 11.47 4.21 5.14
CA ARG A 68 10.79 5.31 5.81
C ARG A 68 11.17 6.66 5.18
N GLY A 69 10.17 7.53 4.97
CA GLY A 69 10.39 8.86 4.43
C GLY A 69 10.53 8.96 2.92
N THR A 70 10.44 7.83 2.20
CA THR A 70 10.59 7.80 0.75
C THR A 70 9.23 7.96 0.07
N GLY A 71 9.10 8.97 -0.80
CA GLY A 71 7.87 9.21 -1.57
C GLY A 71 7.63 8.12 -2.60
N HIS A 72 6.42 7.58 -2.64
CA HIS A 72 6.10 6.46 -3.52
C HIS A 72 4.61 6.31 -3.80
N THR A 73 4.30 5.57 -4.83
CA THR A 73 2.99 5.02 -5.12
C THR A 73 3.15 3.74 -5.94
N PHE A 74 2.09 2.95 -6.05
CA PHE A 74 2.14 1.69 -6.79
C PHE A 74 0.83 1.45 -7.53
N GLY A 75 0.87 0.58 -8.52
CA GLY A 75 -0.31 0.22 -9.30
C GLY A 75 -0.05 -0.96 -10.22
N ASN A 76 -1.07 -1.34 -10.97
CA ASN A 76 -0.98 -2.42 -11.95
C ASN A 76 -0.90 -1.82 -13.35
N PRO A 77 0.24 -1.96 -14.06
CA PRO A 77 0.42 -1.39 -15.40
C PRO A 77 -0.13 -2.27 -16.51
N ALA A 78 -0.56 -3.49 -16.21
CA ALA A 78 -0.95 -4.48 -17.20
C ALA A 78 -2.47 -4.57 -17.34
N ASP A 79 -2.91 -5.38 -18.32
CA ASP A 79 -4.31 -5.64 -18.62
C ASP A 79 -4.86 -6.90 -17.92
N ARG A 80 -4.11 -7.45 -16.99
CA ARG A 80 -4.52 -8.58 -16.17
C ARG A 80 -4.27 -8.29 -14.69
N GLU A 81 -4.93 -9.05 -13.83
CA GLU A 81 -4.84 -8.92 -12.38
C GLU A 81 -3.41 -9.18 -11.88
N ALA A 82 -3.01 -8.47 -10.84
CA ALA A 82 -1.75 -8.70 -10.15
C ALA A 82 -2.01 -9.01 -8.67
N ARG A 83 -1.16 -9.85 -8.07
CA ARG A 83 -1.21 -10.18 -6.65
C ARG A 83 0.16 -9.94 -6.03
N LEU A 84 0.15 -9.33 -4.85
CA LEU A 84 1.38 -9.02 -4.12
C LEU A 84 1.17 -9.10 -2.62
N LEU A 85 2.28 -9.32 -1.90
CA LEU A 85 2.33 -9.14 -0.46
C LEU A 85 2.81 -7.73 -0.16
N VAL A 86 2.17 -7.07 0.80
CA VAL A 86 2.58 -5.75 1.30
C VAL A 86 2.91 -5.87 2.77
N ILE A 87 4.11 -5.46 3.13
CA ILE A 87 4.66 -5.57 4.48
C ILE A 87 4.90 -4.17 5.00
N HIS A 88 4.45 -3.89 6.22
CA HIS A 88 4.75 -2.65 6.93
C HIS A 88 5.43 -2.96 8.24
N ALA A 89 6.52 -2.27 8.53
CA ALA A 89 7.25 -2.41 9.79
C ALA A 89 7.64 -1.00 10.30
N PRO A 90 7.06 -0.56 11.43
CA PRO A 90 6.00 -1.18 12.24
C PRO A 90 4.67 -1.39 11.50
N ALA A 91 3.78 -2.15 12.14
CA ALA A 91 2.48 -2.52 11.57
C ALA A 91 1.60 -1.32 11.19
N MET A 92 0.83 -1.46 10.10
CA MET A 92 -0.14 -0.46 9.63
C MET A 92 -1.51 -1.05 9.33
N ASP A 93 -1.85 -2.19 9.88
CA ASP A 93 -3.14 -2.84 9.64
C ASP A 93 -4.32 -1.97 10.07
N ALA A 94 -4.17 -1.15 11.12
CA ALA A 94 -5.22 -0.23 11.55
C ALA A 94 -5.57 0.81 10.47
N TYR A 95 -4.57 1.31 9.74
CA TYR A 95 -4.81 2.22 8.62
C TYR A 95 -5.64 1.55 7.52
N PHE A 96 -5.26 0.33 7.14
CA PHE A 96 -5.94 -0.37 6.05
C PHE A 96 -7.36 -0.80 6.44
N ALA A 97 -7.61 -1.12 7.71
CA ALA A 97 -8.96 -1.36 8.20
C ALA A 97 -9.81 -0.08 8.06
N ALA A 98 -9.26 1.07 8.44
CA ALA A 98 -9.95 2.35 8.32
C ALA A 98 -10.17 2.74 6.84
N LEU A 99 -9.19 2.48 5.98
CA LEU A 99 -9.30 2.74 4.54
C LEU A 99 -10.41 1.87 3.91
N HIS A 100 -10.47 0.60 4.29
CA HIS A 100 -11.53 -0.30 3.84
C HIS A 100 -12.91 0.27 4.21
N ASP A 101 -13.10 0.67 5.47
CA ASP A 101 -14.37 1.24 5.93
C ASP A 101 -14.73 2.53 5.17
N LEU A 102 -13.75 3.38 4.90
CA LEU A 102 -13.94 4.63 4.16
C LEU A 102 -14.47 4.37 2.75
N TRP A 103 -13.93 3.36 2.04
CA TRP A 103 -14.30 3.04 0.67
C TRP A 103 -15.56 2.17 0.56
N HIS A 104 -16.08 1.64 1.67
CA HIS A 104 -17.30 0.83 1.70
C HIS A 104 -18.52 1.61 2.24
N ARG A 105 -18.43 2.94 2.31
CA ARG A 105 -19.57 3.82 2.58
C ARG A 105 -20.44 3.93 1.33
N GLU A 106 -21.68 4.44 1.50
CA GLU A 106 -22.58 4.72 0.38
C GLU A 106 -21.96 5.67 -0.63
N GLU A 107 -21.25 6.70 -0.16
CA GLU A 107 -20.54 7.65 -1.00
C GLU A 107 -19.04 7.35 -1.01
N ALA A 108 -18.44 7.38 -2.22
CA ALA A 108 -17.00 7.29 -2.34
C ALA A 108 -16.34 8.46 -1.61
N PRO A 109 -15.20 8.25 -0.95
CA PRO A 109 -14.51 9.33 -0.26
C PRO A 109 -13.95 10.34 -1.25
N SER A 110 -13.90 11.60 -0.82
CA SER A 110 -13.19 12.64 -1.55
C SER A 110 -11.67 12.44 -1.41
N PRO A 111 -10.87 12.99 -2.33
CA PRO A 111 -9.40 12.98 -2.17
C PRO A 111 -8.95 13.60 -0.85
N ASP A 112 -9.62 14.64 -0.38
CA ASP A 112 -9.28 15.30 0.90
C ASP A 112 -9.58 14.40 2.10
N GLU A 113 -10.68 13.65 2.07
CA GLU A 113 -11.00 12.66 3.12
C GLU A 113 -9.95 11.55 3.20
N GLU A 114 -9.50 11.06 2.06
CA GLU A 114 -8.47 10.03 2.02
C GLU A 114 -7.13 10.57 2.52
N ARG A 115 -6.74 11.80 2.11
CA ARG A 115 -5.52 12.44 2.61
C ARG A 115 -5.56 12.68 4.12
N ALA A 116 -6.74 13.07 4.66
CA ALA A 116 -6.90 13.26 6.10
C ALA A 116 -6.72 11.95 6.86
N LEU A 117 -7.25 10.84 6.32
CA LEU A 117 -7.04 9.52 6.91
C LEU A 117 -5.55 9.14 6.87
N MET A 118 -4.89 9.33 5.75
CA MET A 118 -3.45 9.06 5.60
C MET A 118 -2.64 9.84 6.64
N ALA A 119 -2.93 11.14 6.81
CA ALA A 119 -2.22 11.99 7.76
C ALA A 119 -2.33 11.49 9.21
N ARG A 120 -3.47 10.94 9.58
CA ARG A 120 -3.69 10.38 10.93
C ARG A 120 -2.76 9.21 11.23
N PHE A 121 -2.24 8.54 10.21
CA PHE A 121 -1.35 7.38 10.34
C PHE A 121 0.09 7.69 9.91
N GLY A 122 0.47 8.97 9.92
CA GLY A 122 1.84 9.39 9.64
C GLY A 122 2.22 9.36 8.17
N MET A 123 1.25 9.39 7.27
CA MET A 123 1.50 9.43 5.83
C MET A 123 1.36 10.86 5.32
N GLU A 124 2.38 11.36 4.64
CA GLU A 124 2.44 12.70 4.08
C GLU A 124 2.36 12.66 2.55
N PRO A 125 1.80 13.69 1.89
CA PRO A 125 1.87 13.80 0.43
C PRO A 125 3.32 13.83 -0.06
N ALA A 126 3.53 13.26 -1.21
CA ALA A 126 4.84 13.26 -1.85
C ALA A 126 4.79 13.74 -3.29
#